data_65245ee7ad9cb1c9fb5d60bb0cb60962
#
_entry.id   65245ee7ad9cb1c9fb5d60bb0cb60962
#
_cell.length_a   1.000
_cell.length_b   1.000
_cell.length_c   1.000
_cell.angle_alpha   90.00
_cell.angle_beta   90.00
_cell.angle_gamma   90.00
#
_symmetry.space_group_name_H-M   'P 1'
#
loop_
_entity.id
_entity.type
_entity.pdbx_description
1 polymer ?
#
loop_
_entity_poly.entity_id
_entity_poly.type
_entity_poly.pdbx_seq_one_letter_code
_entity_poly.pdbx_strand_id
1 'polypeptide(L)'
;SCGVTYSATELVNPKSTLTGSTPTLKISEHVFFNLEKSKNLLKKFLKTAQMQKPIVSKLSEWLDGDLKSWDISRDDPYFGFSIPEENNKYFYVWVDAPIGYLASARNWADKNDTNLQSLWGKDSEYEIHHFIGKDITYFHGLFWPALLENSLYKLPDSIHVHGFVTVNGEKMSKSKGNFITADQFAEECDPELLRYFFACKLNSKIEDLDLSFDDLAQKINSDLVGKFSNILSRSAPFIAKNNHKLAP
;
A
#
# COMPACT_ATOMS: atom_id res chain seq x y z
N SER A 1 -11.95 -18.00 -3.86
CA SER A 1 -12.30 -16.82 -4.67
C SER A 1 -11.05 -16.32 -5.37
N CYS A 2 -11.12 -16.13 -6.68
CA CYS A 2 -9.96 -15.77 -7.50
C CYS A 2 -9.63 -14.25 -7.48
N GLY A 3 -10.34 -13.43 -6.69
CA GLY A 3 -10.12 -11.97 -6.63
C GLY A 3 -10.42 -11.22 -7.94
N VAL A 4 -11.14 -11.84 -8.86
CA VAL A 4 -11.54 -11.22 -10.12
C VAL A 4 -12.77 -10.35 -9.89
N THR A 5 -12.80 -9.18 -10.52
CA THR A 5 -13.95 -8.28 -10.52
C THR A 5 -14.90 -8.70 -11.65
N TYR A 6 -16.16 -8.92 -11.33
CA TYR A 6 -17.21 -9.28 -12.28
C TYR A 6 -18.26 -8.18 -12.36
N SER A 7 -18.87 -8.03 -13.53
CA SER A 7 -20.14 -7.29 -13.63
C SER A 7 -21.24 -8.08 -12.91
N ALA A 8 -22.16 -7.38 -12.26
CA ALA A 8 -23.29 -8.03 -11.57
C ALA A 8 -24.13 -8.93 -12.51
N THR A 9 -24.18 -8.59 -13.79
CA THR A 9 -24.90 -9.32 -14.85
C THR A 9 -24.17 -10.56 -15.39
N GLU A 10 -22.86 -10.70 -15.07
CA GLU A 10 -22.03 -11.83 -15.53
C GLU A 10 -22.03 -13.00 -14.54
N LEU A 11 -22.61 -12.81 -13.37
CA LEU A 11 -22.63 -13.84 -12.32
C LEU A 11 -23.65 -14.94 -12.65
N VAL A 12 -23.19 -16.19 -12.66
CA VAL A 12 -24.03 -17.37 -12.85
C VAL A 12 -24.41 -17.97 -11.50
N ASN A 13 -25.70 -18.09 -11.23
CA ASN A 13 -26.25 -18.60 -9.95
C ASN A 13 -25.63 -17.95 -8.71
N PRO A 14 -25.61 -16.61 -8.62
CA PRO A 14 -24.98 -15.91 -7.52
C PRO A 14 -25.66 -16.21 -6.20
N LYS A 15 -24.85 -16.48 -5.16
CA LYS A 15 -25.30 -16.64 -3.77
C LYS A 15 -24.38 -15.91 -2.83
N SER A 16 -24.94 -15.26 -1.83
CA SER A 16 -24.17 -14.66 -0.75
C SER A 16 -23.41 -15.73 0.03
N THR A 17 -22.12 -15.55 0.19
CA THR A 17 -21.29 -16.45 1.02
C THR A 17 -21.59 -16.35 2.50
N LEU A 18 -22.21 -15.25 2.94
CA LEU A 18 -22.56 -15.00 4.34
C LEU A 18 -23.94 -15.53 4.69
N THR A 19 -24.93 -15.35 3.80
CA THR A 19 -26.34 -15.63 4.11
C THR A 19 -26.93 -16.75 3.25
N GLY A 20 -26.26 -17.17 2.17
CA GLY A 20 -26.78 -18.12 1.19
C GLY A 20 -27.89 -17.55 0.30
N SER A 21 -28.32 -16.30 0.52
CA SER A 21 -29.40 -15.67 -0.25
C SER A 21 -28.97 -15.38 -1.70
N THR A 22 -29.93 -15.43 -2.62
CA THR A 22 -29.75 -15.03 -4.01
C THR A 22 -29.91 -13.50 -4.12
N PRO A 23 -28.94 -12.76 -4.69
CA PRO A 23 -29.07 -11.32 -4.88
C PRO A 23 -30.15 -11.00 -5.93
N THR A 24 -30.84 -9.88 -5.74
CA THR A 24 -31.81 -9.34 -6.69
C THR A 24 -31.18 -8.20 -7.49
N LEU A 25 -31.49 -8.14 -8.79
CA LEU A 25 -31.06 -7.03 -9.63
C LEU A 25 -31.83 -5.76 -9.27
N LYS A 26 -31.11 -4.66 -9.10
CA LYS A 26 -31.66 -3.32 -8.88
C LYS A 26 -31.03 -2.39 -9.88
N ILE A 27 -31.83 -1.53 -10.52
CA ILE A 27 -31.35 -0.46 -11.38
C ILE A 27 -31.00 0.72 -10.47
N SER A 28 -29.83 1.28 -10.67
CA SER A 28 -29.35 2.47 -9.97
C SER A 28 -28.57 3.36 -10.91
N GLU A 29 -28.69 4.68 -10.72
CA GLU A 29 -27.82 5.66 -11.36
C GLU A 29 -26.53 5.78 -10.57
N HIS A 30 -25.39 5.93 -11.25
CA HIS A 30 -24.08 6.03 -10.62
C HIS A 30 -23.30 7.23 -11.15
N VAL A 31 -22.47 7.81 -10.28
CA VAL A 31 -21.54 8.86 -10.63
C VAL A 31 -20.22 8.23 -11.04
N PHE A 32 -19.70 8.62 -12.21
CA PHE A 32 -18.47 8.08 -12.76
C PHE A 32 -17.39 9.17 -12.87
N PHE A 33 -16.18 8.83 -12.42
CA PHE A 33 -15.00 9.63 -12.67
C PHE A 33 -14.43 9.28 -14.06
N ASN A 34 -14.38 10.26 -14.94
CA ASN A 34 -13.90 10.07 -16.31
C ASN A 34 -12.37 10.12 -16.37
N LEU A 35 -11.75 8.97 -16.22
CA LEU A 35 -10.30 8.80 -16.20
C LEU A 35 -9.65 9.09 -17.58
N GLU A 36 -10.36 8.90 -18.67
CA GLU A 36 -9.84 9.16 -20.03
C GLU A 36 -9.42 10.64 -20.22
N LYS A 37 -10.10 11.57 -19.56
CA LYS A 37 -9.72 12.99 -19.58
C LYS A 37 -8.33 13.25 -19.00
N SER A 38 -7.85 12.41 -18.13
CA SER A 38 -6.52 12.51 -17.50
C SER A 38 -5.43 11.69 -18.20
N LYS A 39 -5.75 11.01 -19.30
CA LYS A 39 -4.83 10.08 -19.99
C LYS A 39 -3.46 10.68 -20.34
N ASN A 40 -3.46 11.90 -20.88
CA ASN A 40 -2.22 12.57 -21.26
C ASN A 40 -1.35 12.92 -20.05
N LEU A 41 -1.96 13.37 -18.96
CA LEU A 41 -1.29 13.60 -17.71
C LEU A 41 -0.68 12.29 -17.17
N LEU A 42 -1.48 11.23 -17.11
CA LEU A 42 -1.05 9.94 -16.60
C LEU A 42 0.12 9.36 -17.40
N LYS A 43 0.10 9.50 -18.74
CA LYS A 43 1.24 9.11 -19.58
C LYS A 43 2.51 9.92 -19.27
N LYS A 44 2.38 11.21 -18.94
CA LYS A 44 3.51 12.03 -18.50
C LYS A 44 3.98 11.60 -17.11
N PHE A 45 3.07 11.40 -16.17
CA PHE A 45 3.35 10.95 -14.81
C PHE A 45 4.13 9.63 -14.79
N LEU A 46 3.73 8.63 -15.56
CA LEU A 46 4.44 7.35 -15.66
C LEU A 46 5.87 7.45 -16.22
N LYS A 47 6.19 8.55 -16.91
CA LYS A 47 7.55 8.80 -17.41
C LYS A 47 8.41 9.56 -16.40
N THR A 48 7.83 10.31 -15.50
CA THR A 48 8.53 11.20 -14.57
C THR A 48 8.63 10.65 -13.16
N ALA A 49 7.60 9.97 -12.68
CA ALA A 49 7.59 9.41 -11.34
C ALA A 49 8.49 8.16 -11.24
N GLN A 50 9.20 8.03 -10.14
CA GLN A 50 10.05 6.88 -9.89
C GLN A 50 9.20 5.66 -9.50
N MET A 51 9.24 4.61 -10.33
CA MET A 51 8.52 3.34 -10.11
C MET A 51 9.33 2.16 -10.65
N GLN A 52 9.00 0.95 -10.15
CA GLN A 52 9.58 -0.28 -10.71
C GLN A 52 9.09 -0.47 -12.17
N LYS A 53 10.00 -0.88 -13.05
CA LYS A 53 9.70 -1.09 -14.49
C LYS A 53 8.47 -1.96 -14.75
N PRO A 54 8.25 -3.11 -14.05
CA PRO A 54 7.05 -3.92 -14.25
C PRO A 54 5.76 -3.17 -13.94
N ILE A 55 5.78 -2.25 -12.95
CA ILE A 55 4.62 -1.42 -12.59
C ILE A 55 4.34 -0.43 -13.71
N VAL A 56 5.36 0.29 -14.18
CA VAL A 56 5.19 1.23 -15.31
C VAL A 56 4.61 0.52 -16.54
N SER A 57 5.13 -0.67 -16.86
CA SER A 57 4.63 -1.47 -17.99
C SER A 57 3.16 -1.84 -17.81
N LYS A 58 2.78 -2.30 -16.62
CA LYS A 58 1.39 -2.69 -16.31
C LYS A 58 0.43 -1.52 -16.36
N LEU A 59 0.81 -0.38 -15.78
CA LEU A 59 0.01 0.85 -15.82
C LEU A 59 -0.12 1.40 -17.24
N SER A 60 0.95 1.32 -18.05
CA SER A 60 0.94 1.73 -19.44
C SER A 60 0.01 0.85 -20.30
N GLU A 61 0.00 -0.45 -20.08
CA GLU A 61 -0.92 -1.39 -20.73
C GLU A 61 -2.39 -0.98 -20.48
N TRP A 62 -2.74 -0.60 -19.24
CA TRP A 62 -4.07 -0.11 -18.92
C TRP A 62 -4.39 1.24 -19.58
N LEU A 63 -3.41 2.15 -19.65
CA LEU A 63 -3.59 3.45 -20.31
C LEU A 63 -3.72 3.35 -21.84
N ASP A 64 -3.09 2.36 -22.45
CA ASP A 64 -3.15 2.15 -23.89
C ASP A 64 -4.39 1.36 -24.32
N GLY A 65 -5.02 0.66 -23.38
CA GLY A 65 -6.30 -0.02 -23.59
C GLY A 65 -7.51 0.93 -23.51
N ASP A 66 -8.69 0.32 -23.42
CA ASP A 66 -9.95 1.04 -23.18
C ASP A 66 -10.05 1.46 -21.72
N LEU A 67 -9.71 2.72 -21.45
CA LEU A 67 -9.67 3.28 -20.11
C LEU A 67 -11.09 3.62 -19.64
N LYS A 68 -11.74 2.66 -18.97
CA LYS A 68 -13.11 2.82 -18.49
C LYS A 68 -13.20 3.89 -17.40
N SER A 69 -14.33 4.61 -17.43
CA SER A 69 -14.71 5.49 -16.32
C SER A 69 -14.88 4.69 -15.03
N TRP A 70 -14.51 5.28 -13.93
CA TRP A 70 -14.57 4.62 -12.62
C TRP A 70 -15.84 4.99 -11.87
N ASP A 71 -16.64 4.00 -11.49
CA ASP A 71 -17.80 4.19 -10.61
C ASP A 71 -17.35 4.57 -9.21
N ILE A 72 -17.59 5.83 -8.85
CA ILE A 72 -17.19 6.44 -7.59
C ILE A 72 -18.34 6.54 -6.58
N SER A 73 -19.51 6.05 -6.90
CA SER A 73 -20.71 6.15 -6.04
C SER A 73 -21.16 4.81 -5.49
N ARG A 74 -21.84 4.86 -4.35
CA ARG A 74 -22.53 3.72 -3.74
C ARG A 74 -23.91 4.17 -3.25
N ASP A 75 -24.90 3.28 -3.37
CA ASP A 75 -26.25 3.49 -2.88
C ASP A 75 -26.36 3.27 -1.38
N ASP A 76 -27.34 3.93 -0.77
CA ASP A 76 -27.78 3.63 0.58
C ASP A 76 -28.32 2.17 0.69
N PRO A 77 -28.04 1.46 1.82
CA PRO A 77 -27.22 1.86 2.96
C PRO A 77 -25.73 1.62 2.71
N TYR A 78 -24.94 2.66 2.84
CA TYR A 78 -23.48 2.58 2.71
C TYR A 78 -22.80 3.49 3.73
N PHE A 79 -21.77 3.02 4.40
CA PHE A 79 -20.97 3.83 5.30
C PHE A 79 -19.89 4.59 4.51
N GLY A 80 -19.99 5.91 4.42
CA GLY A 80 -19.09 6.75 3.67
C GLY A 80 -19.50 8.22 3.69
N PHE A 81 -18.76 9.05 2.99
CA PHE A 81 -19.10 10.46 2.80
C PHE A 81 -20.15 10.62 1.70
N SER A 82 -21.18 11.40 1.99
CA SER A 82 -22.21 11.74 0.98
C SER A 82 -21.62 12.49 -0.20
N ILE A 83 -22.08 12.18 -1.40
CA ILE A 83 -21.71 12.93 -2.59
C ILE A 83 -22.56 14.22 -2.59
N PRO A 84 -21.93 15.42 -2.67
CA PRO A 84 -22.66 16.67 -2.76
C PRO A 84 -23.64 16.65 -3.95
N GLU A 85 -24.82 17.25 -3.78
CA GLU A 85 -25.87 17.38 -4.79
C GLU A 85 -26.52 16.05 -5.24
N GLU A 86 -26.10 14.90 -4.70
CA GLU A 86 -26.67 13.58 -4.98
C GLU A 86 -27.42 13.03 -3.78
N ASN A 87 -28.69 12.64 -3.97
CA ASN A 87 -29.51 12.08 -2.90
C ASN A 87 -29.15 10.59 -2.66
N ASN A 88 -28.91 10.23 -1.40
CA ASN A 88 -28.63 8.84 -0.99
C ASN A 88 -27.47 8.17 -1.76
N LYS A 89 -26.47 8.99 -2.16
CA LYS A 89 -25.24 8.52 -2.79
C LYS A 89 -24.05 8.86 -1.90
N TYR A 90 -23.12 7.91 -1.83
CA TYR A 90 -21.93 8.01 -1.03
C TYR A 90 -20.69 7.76 -1.90
N PHE A 91 -19.58 8.40 -1.57
CA PHE A 91 -18.32 8.09 -2.24
C PHE A 91 -17.89 6.65 -1.93
N TYR A 92 -17.46 5.97 -2.97
CA TYR A 92 -16.83 4.67 -2.82
C TYR A 92 -15.52 4.80 -2.03
N VAL A 93 -15.29 3.91 -1.08
CA VAL A 93 -14.16 3.96 -0.13
C VAL A 93 -12.79 4.19 -0.76
N TRP A 94 -12.54 3.72 -1.97
CA TRP A 94 -11.27 3.95 -2.65
C TRP A 94 -11.13 5.33 -3.31
N VAL A 95 -12.18 6.14 -3.32
CA VAL A 95 -12.09 7.57 -3.67
C VAL A 95 -11.61 8.38 -2.48
N ASP A 96 -12.15 8.12 -1.30
CA ASP A 96 -11.84 8.88 -0.08
C ASP A 96 -10.60 8.33 0.66
N ALA A 97 -10.30 7.04 0.57
CA ALA A 97 -9.16 6.44 1.25
C ALA A 97 -7.81 7.14 0.98
N PRO A 98 -7.45 7.48 -0.27
CA PRO A 98 -6.22 8.24 -0.53
C PRO A 98 -6.23 9.67 0.03
N ILE A 99 -7.40 10.27 0.25
CA ILE A 99 -7.53 11.59 0.90
C ILE A 99 -7.04 11.52 2.35
N GLY A 100 -7.05 10.33 2.94
CA GLY A 100 -6.46 10.06 4.25
C GLY A 100 -4.99 10.45 4.36
N TYR A 101 -4.23 10.40 3.27
CA TYR A 101 -2.83 10.88 3.24
C TYR A 101 -2.77 12.39 3.45
N LEU A 102 -3.65 13.15 2.78
CA LEU A 102 -3.75 14.61 2.97
C LEU A 102 -4.23 14.95 4.38
N ALA A 103 -5.22 14.21 4.90
CA ALA A 103 -5.73 14.40 6.24
C ALA A 103 -4.66 14.13 7.31
N SER A 104 -3.87 13.08 7.13
CA SER A 104 -2.74 12.76 8.02
C SER A 104 -1.65 13.83 7.96
N ALA A 105 -1.28 14.27 6.75
CA ALA A 105 -0.31 15.36 6.56
C ALA A 105 -0.81 16.68 7.16
N ARG A 106 -2.11 16.99 7.02
CA ARG A 106 -2.74 18.16 7.64
C ARG A 106 -2.65 18.10 9.16
N ASN A 107 -3.03 16.97 9.77
CA ASN A 107 -2.96 16.80 11.22
C ASN A 107 -1.51 16.91 11.73
N TRP A 108 -0.52 16.44 10.98
CA TRP A 108 0.87 16.62 11.31
C TRP A 108 1.29 18.10 11.20
N ALA A 109 0.91 18.76 10.11
CA ALA A 109 1.23 20.17 9.87
C ALA A 109 0.67 21.08 10.98
N ASP A 110 -0.59 20.86 11.37
CA ASP A 110 -1.26 21.62 12.43
C ASP A 110 -0.55 21.46 13.81
N LYS A 111 0.15 20.33 14.03
CA LYS A 111 0.93 20.08 15.25
C LYS A 111 2.37 20.58 15.21
N ASN A 112 2.86 20.98 14.04
CA ASN A 112 4.27 21.37 13.83
C ASN A 112 4.43 22.77 13.24
N ASP A 113 3.48 23.68 13.51
CA ASP A 113 3.50 25.09 13.10
C ASP A 113 3.75 25.29 11.59
N THR A 114 3.21 24.39 10.75
CA THR A 114 3.28 24.47 9.30
C THR A 114 1.90 24.26 8.68
N ASN A 115 1.80 24.14 7.38
CA ASN A 115 0.53 23.96 6.71
C ASN A 115 0.60 22.88 5.62
N LEU A 116 -0.57 22.33 5.28
CA LEU A 116 -0.66 21.27 4.28
C LEU A 116 -0.13 21.72 2.91
N GLN A 117 -0.31 22.99 2.55
CA GLN A 117 0.13 23.50 1.26
C GLN A 117 1.65 23.51 1.12
N SER A 118 2.40 23.77 2.18
CA SER A 118 3.86 23.67 2.18
C SER A 118 4.34 22.23 2.01
N LEU A 119 3.58 21.23 2.49
CA LEU A 119 3.92 19.81 2.37
C LEU A 119 3.47 19.19 1.05
N TRP A 120 2.26 19.50 0.61
CA TRP A 120 1.60 18.85 -0.51
C TRP A 120 1.18 19.82 -1.65
N GLY A 121 1.47 21.11 -1.53
CA GLY A 121 1.16 22.07 -2.58
C GLY A 121 1.94 21.78 -3.87
N LYS A 122 1.46 22.29 -5.00
CA LYS A 122 2.09 22.09 -6.33
C LYS A 122 3.55 22.55 -6.37
N ASP A 123 3.88 23.57 -5.59
CA ASP A 123 5.21 24.17 -5.50
C ASP A 123 6.01 23.68 -4.28
N SER A 124 5.54 22.62 -3.60
CA SER A 124 6.23 22.04 -2.44
C SER A 124 7.59 21.47 -2.82
N GLU A 125 8.60 21.79 -2.02
CA GLU A 125 9.96 21.22 -2.13
C GLU A 125 10.06 19.80 -1.55
N TYR A 126 9.07 19.37 -0.77
CA TYR A 126 9.02 18.01 -0.21
C TYR A 126 8.72 16.98 -1.30
N GLU A 127 9.39 15.84 -1.22
CA GLU A 127 9.10 14.67 -2.06
C GLU A 127 8.01 13.81 -1.41
N ILE A 128 7.12 13.27 -2.25
CA ILE A 128 6.03 12.40 -1.83
C ILE A 128 6.30 11.00 -2.34
N HIS A 129 6.57 10.08 -1.41
CA HIS A 129 6.84 8.68 -1.69
C HIS A 129 5.69 7.82 -1.17
N HIS A 130 5.08 7.04 -2.07
CA HIS A 130 4.09 6.03 -1.70
C HIS A 130 4.72 4.65 -1.62
N PHE A 131 4.50 3.93 -0.51
CA PHE A 131 4.83 2.52 -0.34
C PHE A 131 3.52 1.74 -0.24
N ILE A 132 3.24 0.91 -1.23
CA ILE A 132 1.93 0.29 -1.39
C ILE A 132 2.01 -1.20 -1.74
N GLY A 133 0.97 -1.95 -1.37
CA GLY A 133 0.77 -3.31 -1.85
C GLY A 133 0.40 -3.37 -3.33
N LYS A 134 0.74 -4.46 -3.99
CA LYS A 134 0.51 -4.67 -5.43
C LYS A 134 -0.97 -4.62 -5.83
N ASP A 135 -1.88 -4.88 -4.91
CA ASP A 135 -3.34 -4.89 -5.14
C ASP A 135 -3.95 -3.50 -5.33
N ILE A 136 -3.29 -2.45 -4.81
CA ILE A 136 -3.76 -1.07 -4.92
C ILE A 136 -2.96 -0.22 -5.92
N THR A 137 -2.15 -0.88 -6.75
CA THR A 137 -1.32 -0.21 -7.77
C THR A 137 -2.15 0.62 -8.75
N TYR A 138 -3.31 0.12 -9.16
CA TYR A 138 -4.20 0.82 -10.08
C TYR A 138 -4.70 2.13 -9.49
N PHE A 139 -5.10 2.13 -8.22
CA PHE A 139 -5.58 3.32 -7.52
C PHE A 139 -4.49 4.38 -7.36
N HIS A 140 -3.29 4.00 -6.97
CA HIS A 140 -2.19 4.93 -6.74
C HIS A 140 -1.46 5.36 -8.01
N GLY A 141 -1.47 4.53 -9.04
CA GLY A 141 -0.80 4.82 -10.30
C GLY A 141 -1.65 5.58 -11.32
N LEU A 142 -2.98 5.52 -11.22
CA LEU A 142 -3.89 6.15 -12.17
C LEU A 142 -4.90 7.07 -11.48
N PHE A 143 -5.76 6.57 -10.59
CA PHE A 143 -6.84 7.38 -10.01
C PHE A 143 -6.33 8.48 -9.11
N TRP A 144 -5.43 8.17 -8.19
CA TRP A 144 -4.90 9.15 -7.25
C TRP A 144 -4.17 10.30 -7.95
N PRO A 145 -3.25 10.08 -8.90
CA PRO A 145 -2.67 11.17 -9.67
C PRO A 145 -3.70 11.98 -10.47
N ALA A 146 -4.72 11.34 -11.03
CA ALA A 146 -5.78 12.05 -11.75
C ALA A 146 -6.64 12.92 -10.82
N LEU A 147 -6.90 12.50 -9.59
CA LEU A 147 -7.58 13.30 -8.57
C LEU A 147 -6.72 14.48 -8.12
N LEU A 148 -5.44 14.27 -7.86
CA LEU A 148 -4.51 15.31 -7.44
C LEU A 148 -4.31 16.39 -8.50
N GLU A 149 -4.27 16.03 -9.78
CA GLU A 149 -4.14 16.99 -10.88
C GLU A 149 -5.26 18.03 -10.90
N ASN A 150 -6.49 17.58 -10.60
CA ASN A 150 -7.67 18.44 -10.55
C ASN A 150 -7.81 19.17 -9.20
N SER A 151 -6.77 19.15 -8.39
CA SER A 151 -6.71 19.79 -7.08
C SER A 151 -5.52 20.77 -6.99
N LEU A 152 -5.30 21.33 -5.81
CA LEU A 152 -4.16 22.23 -5.54
C LEU A 152 -2.89 21.46 -5.09
N TYR A 153 -2.89 20.12 -5.21
CA TYR A 153 -1.84 19.26 -4.68
C TYR A 153 -0.93 18.72 -5.77
N LYS A 154 0.33 18.46 -5.42
CA LYS A 154 1.33 17.87 -6.33
C LYS A 154 1.12 16.36 -6.47
N LEU A 155 1.63 15.82 -7.58
CA LEU A 155 1.67 14.39 -7.82
C LEU A 155 2.77 13.73 -6.99
N PRO A 156 2.66 12.43 -6.68
CA PRO A 156 3.73 11.69 -6.04
C PRO A 156 5.02 11.67 -6.87
N ASP A 157 6.16 11.80 -6.21
CA ASP A 157 7.47 11.71 -6.85
C ASP A 157 7.87 10.25 -7.09
N SER A 158 7.42 9.34 -6.21
CA SER A 158 7.63 7.91 -6.39
C SER A 158 6.50 7.04 -5.88
N ILE A 159 6.36 5.86 -6.48
CA ILE A 159 5.48 4.78 -5.99
C ILE A 159 6.31 3.49 -5.92
N HIS A 160 6.50 3.00 -4.72
CA HIS A 160 7.18 1.74 -4.43
C HIS A 160 6.16 0.64 -4.14
N VAL A 161 6.10 -0.34 -5.01
CA VAL A 161 5.12 -1.44 -4.91
C VAL A 161 5.79 -2.67 -4.34
N HIS A 162 5.19 -3.27 -3.32
CA HIS A 162 5.64 -4.52 -2.73
C HIS A 162 4.59 -5.63 -2.87
N GLY A 163 5.03 -6.88 -2.74
CA GLY A 163 4.15 -8.05 -2.69
C GLY A 163 3.39 -8.14 -1.37
N PHE A 164 2.62 -9.21 -1.22
CA PHE A 164 1.93 -9.51 0.04
C PHE A 164 2.87 -10.12 1.08
N VAL A 165 2.53 -9.97 2.34
CA VAL A 165 3.09 -10.77 3.41
C VAL A 165 2.25 -12.04 3.54
N THR A 166 2.89 -13.20 3.43
CA THR A 166 2.31 -14.50 3.71
C THR A 166 2.84 -15.03 5.04
N VAL A 167 2.17 -15.99 5.63
CA VAL A 167 2.62 -16.69 6.84
C VAL A 167 2.65 -18.18 6.52
N ASN A 168 3.84 -18.78 6.58
CA ASN A 168 4.07 -20.17 6.21
C ASN A 168 3.50 -20.54 4.82
N GLY A 169 3.72 -19.67 3.84
CA GLY A 169 3.26 -19.83 2.46
C GLY A 169 1.79 -19.50 2.21
N GLU A 170 1.01 -19.15 3.24
CA GLU A 170 -0.40 -18.81 3.10
C GLU A 170 -0.65 -17.30 3.24
N LYS A 171 -1.54 -16.76 2.41
CA LYS A 171 -1.99 -15.36 2.55
C LYS A 171 -2.67 -15.19 3.90
N MET A 172 -2.24 -14.17 4.66
CA MET A 172 -2.88 -13.81 5.93
C MET A 172 -4.37 -13.50 5.74
N SER A 173 -5.20 -14.11 6.56
CA SER A 173 -6.64 -13.94 6.55
C SER A 173 -7.23 -14.06 7.96
N LYS A 174 -7.99 -13.05 8.38
CA LYS A 174 -8.70 -13.07 9.67
C LYS A 174 -9.67 -14.26 9.76
N SER A 175 -10.33 -14.60 8.64
CA SER A 175 -11.29 -15.73 8.59
C SER A 175 -10.63 -17.11 8.67
N LYS A 176 -9.33 -17.22 8.33
CA LYS A 176 -8.55 -18.46 8.44
C LYS A 176 -7.80 -18.60 9.75
N GLY A 177 -7.78 -17.57 10.59
CA GLY A 177 -7.09 -17.59 11.87
C GLY A 177 -5.55 -17.53 11.78
N ASN A 178 -4.98 -17.29 10.58
CA ASN A 178 -3.54 -17.15 10.37
C ASN A 178 -3.09 -15.68 10.27
N PHE A 179 -3.93 -14.75 10.75
CA PHE A 179 -3.61 -13.33 10.78
C PHE A 179 -2.93 -12.98 12.10
N ILE A 180 -1.72 -12.48 12.02
CA ILE A 180 -0.90 -12.04 13.16
C ILE A 180 -0.79 -10.52 13.11
N THR A 181 -1.20 -9.86 14.18
CA THR A 181 -1.03 -8.41 14.31
C THR A 181 0.39 -8.07 14.75
N ALA A 182 0.83 -6.85 14.47
CA ALA A 182 2.12 -6.37 14.94
C ALA A 182 2.20 -6.37 16.48
N ASP A 183 1.11 -6.05 17.16
CA ASP A 183 1.03 -6.06 18.63
C ASP A 183 1.19 -7.48 19.18
N GLN A 184 0.46 -8.46 18.62
CA GLN A 184 0.62 -9.87 19.02
C GLN A 184 2.05 -10.38 18.84
N PHE A 185 2.71 -9.98 17.74
CA PHE A 185 4.11 -10.33 17.54
C PHE A 185 5.01 -9.67 18.59
N ALA A 186 4.77 -8.41 18.93
CA ALA A 186 5.55 -7.65 19.89
C ALA A 186 5.40 -8.14 21.35
N GLU A 187 4.30 -8.81 21.69
CA GLU A 187 4.10 -9.45 22.99
C GLU A 187 4.98 -10.68 23.17
N GLU A 188 5.28 -11.41 22.09
CA GLU A 188 5.99 -12.67 22.12
C GLU A 188 7.47 -12.53 21.70
N CYS A 189 7.81 -11.50 20.92
CA CYS A 189 9.13 -11.35 20.32
C CYS A 189 9.49 -9.88 20.13
N ASP A 190 10.80 -9.57 20.22
CA ASP A 190 11.30 -8.22 19.96
C ASP A 190 10.98 -7.79 18.52
N PRO A 191 10.23 -6.69 18.31
CA PRO A 191 9.88 -6.19 16.98
C PRO A 191 11.08 -5.90 16.08
N GLU A 192 12.24 -5.57 16.61
CA GLU A 192 13.46 -5.33 15.84
C GLU A 192 13.95 -6.58 15.10
N LEU A 193 13.69 -7.78 15.64
CA LEU A 193 14.00 -9.04 14.98
C LEU A 193 13.15 -9.21 13.70
N LEU A 194 11.88 -8.84 13.76
CA LEU A 194 11.00 -8.87 12.59
C LEU A 194 11.42 -7.85 11.54
N ARG A 195 11.77 -6.63 11.96
CA ARG A 195 12.29 -5.60 11.07
C ARG A 195 13.56 -6.03 10.37
N TYR A 196 14.50 -6.62 11.12
CA TYR A 196 15.72 -7.19 10.57
C TYR A 196 15.43 -8.28 9.53
N PHE A 197 14.53 -9.20 9.86
CA PHE A 197 14.14 -10.29 8.97
C PHE A 197 13.57 -9.78 7.65
N PHE A 198 12.63 -8.84 7.72
CA PHE A 198 12.07 -8.24 6.51
C PHE A 198 13.11 -7.43 5.74
N ALA A 199 13.96 -6.67 6.41
CA ALA A 199 15.03 -5.93 5.75
C ALA A 199 15.99 -6.86 4.97
N CYS A 200 16.23 -8.06 5.47
CA CYS A 200 17.03 -9.07 4.77
C CYS A 200 16.34 -9.67 3.53
N LYS A 201 15.00 -9.65 3.49
CA LYS A 201 14.18 -10.21 2.38
C LYS A 201 13.74 -9.16 1.38
N LEU A 202 13.59 -7.90 1.80
CA LEU A 202 13.15 -6.80 0.95
C LEU A 202 14.18 -6.51 -0.15
N ASN A 203 13.67 -6.35 -1.35
CA ASN A 203 14.43 -5.97 -2.53
C ASN A 203 13.58 -5.11 -3.46
N SER A 204 14.08 -4.69 -4.60
CA SER A 204 13.37 -3.86 -5.57
C SER A 204 12.34 -4.60 -6.43
N LYS A 205 12.18 -5.92 -6.24
CA LYS A 205 11.20 -6.72 -6.98
C LYS A 205 9.85 -6.75 -6.27
N ILE A 206 8.80 -7.10 -7.01
CA ILE A 206 7.44 -7.21 -6.51
C ILE A 206 7.15 -8.68 -6.19
N GLU A 207 7.81 -9.18 -5.17
CA GLU A 207 7.69 -10.56 -4.72
C GLU A 207 6.93 -10.60 -3.39
N ASP A 208 6.16 -11.67 -3.17
CA ASP A 208 5.53 -11.91 -1.88
C ASP A 208 6.59 -12.31 -0.86
N LEU A 209 6.45 -11.80 0.36
CA LEU A 209 7.37 -12.06 1.46
C LEU A 209 6.73 -13.06 2.42
N ASP A 210 7.36 -14.20 2.59
CA ASP A 210 6.87 -15.19 3.55
C ASP A 210 7.49 -14.99 4.92
N LEU A 211 6.63 -14.87 5.93
CA LEU A 211 6.98 -14.90 7.33
C LEU A 211 6.89 -16.36 7.82
N SER A 212 7.97 -17.10 7.62
CA SER A 212 8.19 -18.39 8.27
C SER A 212 8.91 -18.14 9.60
N PHE A 213 8.35 -18.64 10.70
CA PHE A 213 8.97 -18.49 12.02
C PHE A 213 10.26 -19.30 12.14
N ASP A 214 10.35 -20.42 11.45
CA ASP A 214 11.58 -21.23 11.39
C ASP A 214 12.69 -20.46 10.67
N ASP A 215 12.38 -19.83 9.53
CA ASP A 215 13.33 -18.99 8.79
C ASP A 215 13.75 -17.77 9.62
N LEU A 216 12.80 -17.14 10.33
CA LEU A 216 13.08 -16.03 11.25
C LEU A 216 14.08 -16.45 12.32
N ALA A 217 13.80 -17.54 13.03
CA ALA A 217 14.68 -18.06 14.07
C ALA A 217 16.07 -18.44 13.52
N GLN A 218 16.11 -19.11 12.38
CA GLN A 218 17.35 -19.47 11.71
C GLN A 218 18.17 -18.24 11.31
N LYS A 219 17.51 -17.22 10.73
CA LYS A 219 18.15 -15.98 10.28
C LYS A 219 18.74 -15.20 11.47
N ILE A 220 17.99 -15.07 12.56
CA ILE A 220 18.45 -14.41 13.79
C ILE A 220 19.66 -15.15 14.36
N ASN A 221 19.56 -16.47 14.53
CA ASN A 221 20.63 -17.28 15.09
C ASN A 221 21.90 -17.26 14.22
N SER A 222 21.77 -17.34 12.90
CA SER A 222 22.94 -17.34 12.01
C SER A 222 23.60 -15.97 11.90
N ASP A 223 22.84 -14.91 11.79
CA ASP A 223 23.37 -13.59 11.48
C ASP A 223 23.66 -12.75 12.73
N LEU A 224 22.70 -12.65 13.65
CA LEU A 224 22.88 -11.80 14.83
C LEU A 224 23.69 -12.54 15.91
N VAL A 225 23.34 -13.78 16.24
CA VAL A 225 24.07 -14.55 17.25
C VAL A 225 25.36 -15.09 16.67
N GLY A 226 25.28 -15.81 15.54
CA GLY A 226 26.43 -16.54 14.98
C GLY A 226 27.50 -15.66 14.33
N LYS A 227 27.13 -14.46 13.81
CA LYS A 227 28.07 -13.55 13.14
C LYS A 227 28.27 -12.26 13.93
N PHE A 228 27.22 -11.46 14.14
CA PHE A 228 27.35 -10.13 14.74
C PHE A 228 27.88 -10.20 16.17
N SER A 229 27.28 -11.00 17.05
CA SER A 229 27.78 -11.20 18.43
C SER A 229 29.18 -11.84 18.46
N ASN A 230 29.51 -12.70 17.47
CA ASN A 230 30.84 -13.27 17.35
C ASN A 230 31.92 -12.25 16.98
N ILE A 231 31.59 -11.23 16.17
CA ILE A 231 32.52 -10.11 15.88
C ILE A 231 32.93 -9.48 17.21
N LEU A 232 31.95 -9.15 18.04
CA LEU A 232 32.21 -8.52 19.35
C LEU A 232 33.05 -9.43 20.27
N SER A 233 32.62 -10.67 20.46
CA SER A 233 33.28 -11.60 21.35
C SER A 233 34.72 -11.94 20.92
N ARG A 234 34.98 -12.01 19.61
CA ARG A 234 36.33 -12.27 19.07
C ARG A 234 37.21 -11.01 19.10
N SER A 235 36.63 -9.82 18.93
CA SER A 235 37.38 -8.55 18.93
C SER A 235 37.73 -8.09 20.36
N ALA A 236 36.87 -8.33 21.34
CA ALA A 236 37.03 -7.87 22.70
C ALA A 236 38.39 -8.27 23.35
N PRO A 237 38.88 -9.49 23.20
CA PRO A 237 40.20 -9.87 23.76
C PRO A 237 41.36 -9.09 23.12
N PHE A 238 41.28 -8.82 21.83
CA PHE A 238 42.32 -8.00 21.12
C PHE A 238 42.30 -6.54 21.58
N ILE A 239 41.09 -5.97 21.74
CA ILE A 239 40.92 -4.60 22.23
C ILE A 239 41.45 -4.50 23.67
N ALA A 240 41.08 -5.43 24.54
CA ALA A 240 41.55 -5.47 25.92
C ALA A 240 43.09 -5.60 26.02
N LYS A 241 43.68 -6.44 25.17
CA LYS A 241 45.14 -6.64 25.10
C LYS A 241 45.89 -5.38 24.64
N ASN A 242 45.26 -4.54 23.84
CA ASN A 242 45.82 -3.31 23.34
C ASN A 242 45.40 -2.05 24.15
N ASN A 243 45.13 -2.20 25.45
CA ASN A 243 44.76 -1.14 26.39
C ASN A 243 43.49 -0.34 25.92
N HIS A 244 42.49 -1.04 25.38
CA HIS A 244 41.20 -0.48 24.92
C HIS A 244 41.34 0.62 23.85
N LYS A 245 42.45 0.66 23.14
CA LYS A 245 42.61 1.59 21.99
C LYS A 245 42.24 0.88 20.70
N LEU A 246 41.26 1.43 20.01
CA LEU A 246 41.01 1.13 18.60
C LEU A 246 42.07 1.93 17.79
N ALA A 247 42.56 1.34 16.71
CA ALA A 247 43.39 2.08 15.77
C ALA A 247 42.63 3.32 15.22
N PRO A 248 43.30 4.42 14.96
CA PRO A 248 42.70 5.63 14.38
C PRO A 248 42.07 5.35 13.02
#